data_e0c81333ddd175244ac9ee6c7927a686
#
_entry.id   e0c81333ddd175244ac9ee6c7927a686
#
_cell.length_a   1.000
_cell.length_b   1.000
_cell.length_c   1.000
_cell.angle_alpha   90.00
_cell.angle_beta   90.00
_cell.angle_gamma   90.00
#
_symmetry.space_group_name_H-M   'P 1'
#
loop_
_entity.id
_entity.type
_entity.pdbx_description
1 polymer ?
#
loop_
_entity_poly.entity_id
_entity_poly.type
_entity_poly.pdbx_seq_one_letter_code
_entity_poly.pdbx_strand_id
1 'polypeptide(L)'
;MNRELIVNVNPTEISIALCEDKVLVELNKEQCQTGFSVGDIYLGKVRKIMPGLNAAFVNIGHEKDAFIHYLDLGSQFPSLQKLVASQQPGKRGMRVEGMKLEPPVEKTGKIGDYLQVGQNIMVQIAKEAISTKGPR
;
A
#
# COMPACT_ATOMS: atom_id res chain seq x y z
N MET A 1 6.04 -26.20 -16.00
CA MET A 1 6.07 -24.85 -16.60
C MET A 1 6.81 -23.93 -15.65
N ASN A 2 7.91 -23.37 -16.10
CA ASN A 2 8.68 -22.40 -15.34
C ASN A 2 8.30 -20.98 -15.78
N ARG A 3 7.85 -20.15 -14.85
CA ARG A 3 7.49 -18.74 -15.11
C ARG A 3 8.49 -17.83 -14.43
N GLU A 4 9.00 -16.88 -15.19
CA GLU A 4 9.96 -15.88 -14.71
C GLU A 4 9.40 -14.48 -15.00
N LEU A 5 9.41 -13.64 -13.98
CA LEU A 5 9.08 -12.22 -14.12
C LEU A 5 10.39 -11.43 -14.05
N ILE A 6 10.71 -10.77 -15.15
CA ILE A 6 11.94 -9.95 -15.27
C ILE A 6 11.52 -8.50 -15.25
N VAL A 7 12.02 -7.76 -14.26
CA VAL A 7 11.75 -6.32 -14.12
C VAL A 7 13.05 -5.55 -14.27
N ASN A 8 13.10 -4.67 -15.25
CA ASN A 8 14.22 -3.75 -15.47
C ASN A 8 13.76 -2.31 -15.24
N VAL A 9 14.42 -1.61 -14.33
CA VAL A 9 14.08 -0.24 -13.95
C VAL A 9 15.24 0.68 -14.30
N ASN A 10 14.94 1.70 -15.08
CA ASN A 10 15.85 2.82 -15.30
C ASN A 10 15.15 4.15 -14.89
N PRO A 11 15.84 5.29 -14.89
CA PRO A 11 15.25 6.55 -14.40
C PRO A 11 14.01 7.02 -15.18
N THR A 12 13.78 6.56 -16.39
CA THR A 12 12.70 7.03 -17.27
C THR A 12 11.66 5.97 -17.59
N GLU A 13 12.01 4.68 -17.47
CA GLU A 13 11.16 3.60 -17.92
C GLU A 13 11.29 2.36 -17.04
N ILE A 14 10.20 1.66 -16.86
CA ILE A 14 10.14 0.34 -16.25
C ILE A 14 9.71 -0.65 -17.34
N SER A 15 10.52 -1.69 -17.56
CA SER A 15 10.19 -2.79 -18.46
C SER A 15 9.88 -4.04 -17.64
N ILE A 16 8.73 -4.64 -17.87
CA ILE A 16 8.28 -5.85 -17.18
C ILE A 16 8.05 -6.94 -18.24
N ALA A 17 8.81 -8.01 -18.15
CA ALA A 17 8.71 -9.15 -19.06
C ALA A 17 8.27 -10.39 -18.32
N LEU A 18 7.25 -11.05 -18.84
CA LEU A 18 6.85 -12.39 -18.40
C LEU A 18 7.43 -13.42 -19.39
N CYS A 19 8.22 -14.36 -18.88
CA CYS A 19 8.75 -15.47 -19.64
C CYS A 19 8.15 -16.79 -19.15
N GLU A 20 7.80 -17.67 -20.07
CA GLU A 20 7.41 -19.05 -19.79
C GLU A 20 8.41 -19.99 -20.49
N ASP A 21 9.04 -20.86 -19.72
CA ASP A 21 10.08 -21.79 -20.20
C ASP A 21 11.16 -21.06 -21.05
N LYS A 22 11.60 -19.88 -20.58
CA LYS A 22 12.58 -18.99 -21.23
C LYS A 22 12.10 -18.32 -22.52
N VAL A 23 10.83 -18.42 -22.85
CA VAL A 23 10.23 -17.74 -23.99
C VAL A 23 9.47 -16.50 -23.49
N LEU A 24 9.73 -15.35 -24.12
CA LEU A 24 9.00 -14.11 -23.79
C LEU A 24 7.54 -14.27 -24.24
N VAL A 25 6.63 -14.15 -23.26
CA VAL A 25 5.17 -14.26 -23.48
C VAL A 25 4.50 -12.89 -23.46
N GLU A 26 4.96 -12.00 -22.57
CA GLU A 26 4.38 -10.67 -22.41
C GLU A 26 5.48 -9.65 -22.08
N LEU A 27 5.40 -8.49 -22.69
CA LEU A 27 6.30 -7.36 -22.42
C LEU A 27 5.47 -6.10 -22.21
N ASN A 28 5.57 -5.52 -21.03
CA ASN A 28 4.98 -4.23 -20.69
C ASN A 28 6.08 -3.21 -20.43
N LYS A 29 5.87 -2.00 -20.93
CA LYS A 29 6.75 -0.86 -20.67
C LYS A 29 5.94 0.30 -20.14
N GLU A 30 6.39 0.86 -19.02
CA GLU A 30 5.77 2.01 -18.41
C GLU A 30 6.79 3.11 -18.17
N GLN A 31 6.37 4.34 -18.36
CA GLN A 31 7.22 5.48 -18.04
C GLN A 31 7.19 5.75 -16.54
N CYS A 32 8.36 6.01 -15.94
CA CYS A 32 8.44 6.45 -14.57
C CYS A 32 7.79 7.82 -14.44
N GLN A 33 6.58 7.84 -13.90
CA GLN A 33 5.90 9.09 -13.59
C GLN A 33 6.35 9.58 -12.21
N THR A 34 6.63 10.85 -12.09
CA THR A 34 7.02 11.51 -10.84
C THR A 34 5.83 11.94 -10.00
N GLY A 35 4.68 11.30 -10.15
CA GLY A 35 3.44 11.67 -9.48
C GLY A 35 2.84 10.54 -8.64
N PHE A 36 1.93 10.92 -7.79
CA PHE A 36 1.14 10.01 -6.97
C PHE A 36 -0.08 9.54 -7.76
N SER A 37 0.04 8.44 -8.48
CA SER A 37 -0.98 7.92 -9.40
C SER A 37 -1.85 6.86 -8.75
N VAL A 38 -3.08 6.73 -9.26
CA VAL A 38 -4.00 5.64 -8.86
C VAL A 38 -3.31 4.28 -9.06
N GLY A 39 -3.41 3.44 -8.03
CA GLY A 39 -2.78 2.12 -8.00
C GLY A 39 -1.39 2.08 -7.37
N ASP A 40 -0.72 3.22 -7.21
CA ASP A 40 0.57 3.29 -6.52
C ASP A 40 0.44 2.87 -5.06
N ILE A 41 1.45 2.14 -4.56
CA ILE A 41 1.50 1.65 -3.18
C ILE A 41 2.60 2.39 -2.41
N TYR A 42 2.25 2.88 -1.23
CA TYR A 42 3.16 3.60 -0.34
C TYR A 42 3.15 3.01 1.06
N LEU A 43 4.29 3.08 1.73
CA LEU A 43 4.36 2.94 3.17
C LEU A 43 4.17 4.33 3.78
N GLY A 44 2.97 4.57 4.30
CA GLY A 44 2.61 5.86 4.89
C GLY A 44 2.66 5.84 6.41
N LYS A 45 2.73 7.03 6.99
CA LYS A 45 2.65 7.22 8.43
C LYS A 45 1.35 7.91 8.81
N VAL A 46 0.57 7.30 9.69
CA VAL A 46 -0.66 7.91 10.21
C VAL A 46 -0.30 9.19 10.97
N ARG A 47 -0.83 10.32 10.52
CA ARG A 47 -0.53 11.63 11.08
C ARG A 47 -1.62 12.12 12.03
N LYS A 48 -2.87 11.89 11.69
CA LYS A 48 -4.02 12.36 12.46
C LYS A 48 -5.21 11.41 12.33
N ILE A 49 -5.86 11.13 13.44
CA ILE A 49 -7.14 10.43 13.49
C ILE A 49 -8.27 11.45 13.59
N MET A 50 -9.32 11.27 12.79
CA MET A 50 -10.51 12.10 12.73
C MET A 50 -11.73 11.27 13.15
N PRO A 51 -12.02 11.16 14.47
CA PRO A 51 -13.11 10.28 14.92
C PRO A 51 -14.48 10.69 14.38
N GLY A 52 -14.73 12.00 14.26
CA GLY A 52 -16.01 12.51 13.74
C GLY A 52 -16.29 12.17 12.28
N LEU A 53 -15.24 11.91 11.49
CA LEU A 53 -15.34 11.48 10.10
C LEU A 53 -15.12 9.96 9.95
N ASN A 54 -14.80 9.26 11.01
CA ASN A 54 -14.35 7.87 11.00
C ASN A 54 -13.22 7.64 9.98
N ALA A 55 -12.23 8.52 10.01
CA ALA A 55 -11.18 8.62 9.01
C ALA A 55 -9.83 9.00 9.63
N ALA A 56 -8.78 8.93 8.83
CA ALA A 56 -7.43 9.34 9.21
C ALA A 56 -6.73 10.06 8.05
N PHE A 57 -5.75 10.88 8.41
CA PHE A 57 -4.79 11.46 7.48
C PHE A 57 -3.46 10.70 7.58
N VAL A 58 -2.90 10.40 6.40
CA VAL A 58 -1.70 9.59 6.26
C VAL A 58 -0.67 10.36 5.43
N ASN A 59 0.53 10.51 5.98
CA ASN A 59 1.65 11.07 5.22
C ASN A 59 2.26 10.01 4.33
N ILE A 60 2.15 10.19 3.02
CA ILE A 60 2.75 9.32 1.99
C ILE A 60 3.89 10.01 1.23
N GLY A 61 4.34 11.18 1.70
CA GLY A 61 5.34 12.00 1.02
C GLY A 61 4.75 13.02 0.03
N HIS A 62 3.44 13.03 -0.18
CA HIS A 62 2.76 14.07 -0.94
C HIS A 62 2.69 15.37 -0.14
N GLU A 63 2.62 16.50 -0.82
CA GLU A 63 2.48 17.83 -0.19
C GLU A 63 1.30 17.90 0.78
N LYS A 64 0.18 17.29 0.40
CA LYS A 64 -0.99 17.14 1.25
C LYS A 64 -1.13 15.71 1.73
N ASP A 65 -1.49 15.54 3.00
CA ASP A 65 -1.74 14.22 3.54
C ASP A 65 -2.85 13.49 2.77
N ALA A 66 -2.65 12.20 2.56
CA ALA A 66 -3.67 11.33 2.01
C ALA A 66 -4.79 11.09 3.03
N PHE A 67 -5.99 10.88 2.54
CA PHE A 67 -7.18 10.62 3.36
C PHE A 67 -7.58 9.14 3.23
N ILE A 68 -7.82 8.49 4.36
CA ILE A 68 -8.39 7.14 4.42
C ILE A 68 -9.62 7.12 5.32
N HIS A 69 -10.75 6.66 4.79
CA HIS A 69 -11.96 6.42 5.56
C HIS A 69 -11.97 5.00 6.12
N TYR A 70 -12.69 4.77 7.22
CA TYR A 70 -12.83 3.43 7.81
C TYR A 70 -13.25 2.36 6.78
N LEU A 71 -14.18 2.70 5.88
CA LEU A 71 -14.64 1.80 4.82
C LEU A 71 -13.59 1.51 3.73
N ASP A 72 -12.50 2.26 3.69
CA ASP A 72 -11.39 2.02 2.78
C ASP A 72 -10.39 0.99 3.33
N LEU A 73 -10.50 0.60 4.61
CA LEU A 73 -9.66 -0.44 5.18
C LEU A 73 -9.96 -1.78 4.51
N GLY A 74 -8.93 -2.44 4.01
CA GLY A 74 -9.06 -3.81 3.51
C GLY A 74 -9.47 -4.77 4.62
N SER A 75 -10.28 -5.78 4.31
CA SER A 75 -10.75 -6.75 5.29
C SER A 75 -9.61 -7.45 6.04
N GLN A 76 -8.47 -7.66 5.36
CA GLN A 76 -7.28 -8.31 5.93
C GLN A 76 -6.23 -7.30 6.44
N PHE A 77 -6.63 -6.06 6.68
CA PHE A 77 -5.72 -5.02 7.18
C PHE A 77 -4.98 -5.43 8.45
N PRO A 78 -5.60 -6.06 9.48
CA PRO A 78 -4.87 -6.47 10.69
C PRO A 78 -3.74 -7.45 10.39
N SER A 79 -3.96 -8.42 9.51
CA SER A 79 -2.92 -9.37 9.10
C SER A 79 -1.81 -8.70 8.31
N LEU A 80 -2.15 -7.82 7.37
CA LEU A 80 -1.20 -7.03 6.59
C LEU A 80 -0.37 -6.12 7.51
N GLN A 81 -1.00 -5.47 8.47
CA GLN A 81 -0.32 -4.60 9.43
C GLN A 81 0.70 -5.37 10.28
N LYS A 82 0.37 -6.58 10.70
CA LYS A 82 1.29 -7.45 11.41
C LYS A 82 2.51 -7.82 10.56
N LEU A 83 2.28 -8.12 9.28
CA LEU A 83 3.35 -8.38 8.33
C LEU A 83 4.24 -7.13 8.15
N VAL A 84 3.65 -5.97 7.89
CA VAL A 84 4.37 -4.69 7.71
C VAL A 84 5.19 -4.36 8.96
N ALA A 85 4.61 -4.50 10.14
CA ALA A 85 5.31 -4.25 11.41
C ALA A 85 6.51 -5.19 11.61
N SER A 86 6.43 -6.43 11.12
CA SER A 86 7.52 -7.41 11.22
C SER A 86 8.70 -7.10 10.29
N GLN A 87 8.49 -6.33 9.24
CA GLN A 87 9.51 -5.97 8.25
C GLN A 87 10.29 -4.70 8.61
N GLN A 88 10.03 -4.11 9.76
CA GLN A 88 10.74 -2.91 10.21
C GLN A 88 12.23 -3.20 10.46
N PRO A 89 13.13 -2.22 10.27
CA PRO A 89 14.56 -2.38 10.54
C PRO A 89 14.82 -2.91 11.96
N GLY A 90 15.74 -3.86 12.08
CA GLY A 90 16.11 -4.48 13.35
C GLY A 90 15.19 -5.60 13.82
N LYS A 91 14.14 -5.93 13.08
CA LYS A 91 13.24 -7.05 13.37
C LYS A 91 13.48 -8.21 12.41
N ARG A 92 13.26 -9.43 12.89
CA ARG A 92 13.25 -10.60 12.03
C ARG A 92 11.92 -10.63 11.29
N GLY A 93 11.96 -10.41 9.96
CA GLY A 93 10.77 -10.42 9.11
C GLY A 93 9.97 -11.73 9.22
N MET A 94 8.66 -11.60 9.18
CA MET A 94 7.75 -12.73 9.12
C MET A 94 7.63 -13.22 7.68
N ARG A 95 7.58 -14.55 7.48
CA ARG A 95 7.26 -15.13 6.18
C ARG A 95 5.74 -15.18 6.01
N VAL A 96 5.28 -14.93 4.79
CA VAL A 96 3.85 -15.02 4.44
C VAL A 96 3.36 -16.47 4.52
N GLU A 97 4.22 -17.41 4.13
CA GLU A 97 3.93 -18.85 4.22
C GLU A 97 3.73 -19.28 5.67
N GLY A 98 2.60 -19.89 5.94
CA GLY A 98 2.24 -20.34 7.30
C GLY A 98 1.85 -19.21 8.28
N MET A 99 1.69 -17.98 7.79
CA MET A 99 1.23 -16.88 8.61
C MET A 99 -0.22 -17.11 9.06
N LYS A 100 -0.45 -17.04 10.38
CA LYS A 100 -1.81 -17.09 10.92
C LYS A 100 -2.50 -15.75 10.67
N LEU A 101 -3.65 -15.79 10.00
CA LEU A 101 -4.44 -14.59 9.76
C LEU A 101 -5.08 -14.08 11.05
N GLU A 102 -5.10 -12.78 11.20
CA GLU A 102 -5.85 -12.08 12.24
C GLU A 102 -7.35 -12.01 11.87
N PRO A 103 -8.23 -11.78 12.83
CA PRO A 103 -9.63 -11.53 12.53
C PRO A 103 -9.76 -10.37 11.53
N PRO A 104 -10.68 -10.47 10.54
CA PRO A 104 -10.87 -9.41 9.55
C PRO A 104 -11.44 -8.14 10.19
N VAL A 105 -11.29 -7.01 9.49
CA VAL A 105 -11.91 -5.74 9.87
C VAL A 105 -13.43 -5.92 9.87
N GLU A 106 -14.08 -5.53 10.96
CA GLU A 106 -15.54 -5.56 11.06
C GLU A 106 -16.17 -4.50 10.15
N LYS A 107 -17.34 -4.80 9.58
CA LYS A 107 -18.05 -3.87 8.70
C LYS A 107 -18.47 -2.58 9.42
N THR A 108 -18.78 -2.69 10.70
CA THR A 108 -19.12 -1.56 11.56
C THR A 108 -18.07 -1.42 12.65
N GLY A 109 -17.43 -0.28 12.71
CA GLY A 109 -16.37 -0.04 13.68
C GLY A 109 -15.84 1.38 13.59
N LYS A 110 -14.77 1.65 14.31
CA LYS A 110 -14.14 2.95 14.39
C LYS A 110 -12.72 2.87 13.88
N ILE A 111 -12.30 3.89 13.14
CA ILE A 111 -10.94 3.97 12.59
C ILE A 111 -9.88 3.86 13.70
N GLY A 112 -10.12 4.41 14.87
CA GLY A 112 -9.22 4.34 16.02
C GLY A 112 -9.04 2.95 16.61
N ASP A 113 -9.90 1.98 16.27
CA ASP A 113 -9.72 0.59 16.71
C ASP A 113 -8.59 -0.10 15.93
N TYR A 114 -8.23 0.42 14.75
CA TYR A 114 -7.25 -0.17 13.85
C TYR A 114 -6.03 0.72 13.60
N LEU A 115 -6.16 2.03 13.66
CA LEU A 115 -5.10 2.98 13.37
C LEU A 115 -4.72 3.82 14.60
N GLN A 116 -3.43 4.08 14.73
CA GLN A 116 -2.86 4.99 15.75
C GLN A 116 -1.95 6.01 15.09
N VAL A 117 -1.87 7.20 15.66
CA VAL A 117 -0.93 8.24 15.21
C VAL A 117 0.50 7.72 15.31
N GLY A 118 1.29 7.94 14.26
CA GLY A 118 2.67 7.49 14.16
C GLY A 118 2.86 6.07 13.63
N GLN A 119 1.79 5.32 13.43
CA GLN A 119 1.82 3.97 12.86
C GLN A 119 2.17 4.01 11.39
N ASN A 120 3.06 3.09 10.96
CA ASN A 120 3.33 2.88 9.54
C ASN A 120 2.32 1.88 8.96
N ILE A 121 1.69 2.27 7.87
CA ILE A 121 0.70 1.43 7.18
C ILE A 121 0.99 1.40 5.69
N MET A 122 0.68 0.28 5.05
CA MET A 122 0.76 0.17 3.60
C MET A 122 -0.57 0.58 2.99
N VAL A 123 -0.52 1.54 2.06
CA VAL A 123 -1.70 2.11 1.42
C VAL A 123 -1.56 2.11 -0.09
N GLN A 124 -2.67 2.03 -0.79
CA GLN A 124 -2.75 2.14 -2.25
C GLN A 124 -3.62 3.33 -2.61
N ILE A 125 -3.17 4.15 -3.55
CA ILE A 125 -3.93 5.31 -4.02
C ILE A 125 -5.14 4.83 -4.82
N ALA A 126 -6.32 5.20 -4.35
CA ALA A 126 -7.59 4.95 -5.04
C ALA A 126 -8.05 6.15 -5.87
N LYS A 127 -7.71 7.37 -5.43
CA LYS A 127 -8.00 8.63 -6.14
C LYS A 127 -6.82 9.57 -6.04
N GLU A 128 -6.46 10.18 -7.15
CA GLU A 128 -5.40 11.19 -7.22
C GLU A 128 -5.79 12.46 -6.45
N ALA A 129 -4.77 13.19 -6.01
CA ALA A 129 -4.97 14.50 -5.41
C ALA A 129 -5.61 15.47 -6.40
N ILE A 130 -6.52 16.30 -5.91
CA ILE A 130 -7.06 17.45 -6.63
C ILE A 130 -6.58 18.74 -5.97
N SER A 131 -6.74 19.89 -6.62
CA SER A 131 -6.12 21.17 -6.23
C SER A 131 -6.24 21.54 -4.76
N THR A 132 -7.30 21.11 -4.06
CA THR A 132 -7.59 21.47 -2.66
C THR A 132 -7.49 20.28 -1.69
N LYS A 133 -7.40 19.05 -2.20
CA LYS A 133 -7.41 17.83 -1.39
C LYS A 133 -6.25 16.92 -1.74
N GLY A 134 -5.69 16.25 -0.74
CA GLY A 134 -4.70 15.20 -0.92
C GLY A 134 -5.29 13.94 -1.58
N PRO A 135 -4.42 12.95 -1.86
CA PRO A 135 -4.84 11.66 -2.41
C PRO A 135 -5.80 10.91 -1.46
N ARG A 136 -6.59 10.03 -2.04
CA ARG A 136 -7.40 9.09 -1.27
C ARG A 136 -6.96 7.66 -1.50
#